data_a915f1e37f493196d1a17da247a8032e
#
_entry.id   a915f1e37f493196d1a17da247a8032e
#
_cell.length_a   1.000
_cell.length_b   1.000
_cell.length_c   1.000
_cell.angle_alpha   90.00
_cell.angle_beta   90.00
_cell.angle_gamma   90.00
#
_symmetry.space_group_name_H-M   'P 1'
#
loop_
_entity.id
_entity.type
_entity.pdbx_description
1 polymer ?
#
loop_
_entity_poly.entity_id
_entity_poly.type
_entity_poly.pdbx_seq_one_letter_code
_entity_poly.pdbx_strand_id
1 'polypeptide(L)'
;MATIDLGKIKLVWKGTYNNSTAYTVDDLVEYTDTGITSTYICVANSTGNAPSSGGSAHASWNYLAKGVADPIPTQSGNSGKFLKTNGSALSFDNVTQAIKSVHSKSDGTRASISTFVSDNSYTSATDWTNLTITITPASASSKFHITGTLQLTRASSYEGHILISYTPTGGTETFLLSGGSSPFRRTHRANQSTANGDTMQTPTSLDLVVEPNTTAAIAFRIRLCVSNSGYPWYLNRNQVNSTNVNDGGDVLSNWTITELDGSLVTVSRTASGTYT
;
A
#
# COMPACT_ATOMS: atom_id res chain seq x y z
N MET A 1 2.60 -85.86 -2.42
CA MET A 1 2.14 -84.46 -2.48
C MET A 1 3.16 -83.64 -1.73
N ALA A 2 3.80 -82.67 -2.33
CA ALA A 2 4.69 -81.74 -1.68
C ALA A 2 3.80 -80.71 -0.92
N THR A 3 3.89 -80.66 0.40
CA THR A 3 3.24 -79.62 1.19
C THR A 3 4.07 -78.35 1.11
N ILE A 4 3.53 -77.32 0.48
CA ILE A 4 4.14 -75.96 0.54
C ILE A 4 3.77 -75.41 1.91
N ASP A 5 4.74 -75.37 2.82
CA ASP A 5 4.60 -74.58 4.05
C ASP A 5 4.69 -73.13 3.72
N LEU A 6 3.53 -72.47 3.60
CA LEU A 6 3.45 -71.03 3.51
C LEU A 6 3.68 -70.48 4.93
N GLY A 7 4.95 -70.37 5.34
CA GLY A 7 5.36 -69.80 6.62
C GLY A 7 4.46 -68.62 7.00
N LYS A 8 4.08 -68.55 8.27
CA LYS A 8 3.19 -67.49 8.79
C LYS A 8 3.78 -66.13 8.54
N ILE A 9 3.29 -65.43 7.53
CA ILE A 9 3.54 -63.99 7.40
C ILE A 9 2.75 -63.32 8.51
N LYS A 10 3.36 -63.20 9.68
CA LYS A 10 2.78 -62.52 10.81
C LYS A 10 3.56 -61.28 11.11
N LEU A 11 3.16 -60.17 10.47
CA LEU A 11 3.62 -58.85 10.89
C LEU A 11 3.13 -58.57 12.30
N VAL A 12 4.04 -58.23 13.21
CA VAL A 12 3.71 -57.98 14.62
C VAL A 12 3.96 -56.52 14.93
N TRP A 13 2.89 -55.78 15.17
CA TRP A 13 2.98 -54.41 15.62
C TRP A 13 3.48 -54.33 17.06
N LYS A 14 4.61 -53.62 17.30
CA LYS A 14 5.27 -53.43 18.60
C LYS A 14 5.08 -52.03 19.17
N GLY A 15 4.39 -51.15 18.48
CA GLY A 15 4.24 -49.74 18.89
C GLY A 15 5.45 -48.88 18.57
N THR A 16 5.67 -47.85 19.40
CA THR A 16 6.83 -46.95 19.23
C THR A 16 8.12 -47.69 19.55
N TYR A 17 9.14 -47.53 18.75
CA TYR A 17 10.46 -48.13 18.94
C TYR A 17 11.02 -47.82 20.34
N ASN A 18 11.57 -48.85 20.97
CA ASN A 18 12.26 -48.73 22.24
C ASN A 18 13.65 -49.39 22.15
N ASN A 19 14.69 -48.64 22.49
CA ASN A 19 16.09 -49.06 22.36
C ASN A 19 16.48 -50.30 23.20
N SER A 20 15.72 -50.62 24.27
CA SER A 20 15.94 -51.75 25.16
C SER A 20 15.18 -53.00 24.74
N THR A 21 14.32 -52.92 23.75
CA THR A 21 13.50 -54.04 23.26
C THR A 21 14.26 -54.86 22.22
N ALA A 22 14.23 -56.21 22.35
CA ALA A 22 14.69 -57.09 21.30
C ALA A 22 13.60 -57.25 20.24
N TYR A 23 13.92 -56.92 19.00
CA TYR A 23 13.05 -57.05 17.84
C TYR A 23 13.48 -58.25 16.99
N THR A 24 12.52 -58.94 16.42
CA THR A 24 12.71 -60.06 15.49
C THR A 24 12.23 -59.68 14.11
N VAL A 25 12.65 -60.45 13.11
CA VAL A 25 12.17 -60.28 11.74
C VAL A 25 10.62 -60.26 11.71
N ASP A 26 10.04 -59.35 10.90
CA ASP A 26 8.61 -59.09 10.78
C ASP A 26 7.96 -58.29 11.92
N ASP A 27 8.74 -57.83 12.92
CA ASP A 27 8.26 -56.84 13.89
C ASP A 27 8.14 -55.49 13.22
N LEU A 28 7.03 -54.80 13.49
CA LEU A 28 6.74 -53.43 13.00
C LEU A 28 6.81 -52.45 14.15
N VAL A 29 7.43 -51.31 13.90
CA VAL A 29 7.51 -50.19 14.85
C VAL A 29 7.26 -48.86 14.15
N GLU A 30 6.77 -47.91 14.92
CA GLU A 30 6.91 -46.48 14.53
C GLU A 30 8.16 -45.89 15.17
N TYR A 31 8.81 -44.99 14.45
CA TYR A 31 9.96 -44.24 14.93
C TYR A 31 10.03 -42.88 14.31
N THR A 32 10.37 -41.87 15.12
CA THR A 32 10.54 -40.47 14.67
C THR A 32 12.01 -40.16 14.53
N ASP A 33 12.43 -39.88 13.31
CA ASP A 33 13.77 -39.43 12.97
C ASP A 33 13.70 -38.04 12.33
N THR A 34 14.49 -37.08 12.85
CA THR A 34 14.51 -35.70 12.36
C THR A 34 13.13 -35.02 12.29
N GLY A 35 12.23 -35.38 13.22
CA GLY A 35 10.87 -34.84 13.29
C GLY A 35 9.86 -35.52 12.34
N ILE A 36 10.27 -36.54 11.61
CA ILE A 36 9.41 -37.30 10.70
C ILE A 36 9.13 -38.66 11.27
N THR A 37 7.87 -38.98 11.58
CA THR A 37 7.44 -40.30 12.04
C THR A 37 7.21 -41.23 10.86
N SER A 38 7.82 -42.39 10.88
CA SER A 38 7.72 -43.42 9.85
C SER A 38 7.46 -44.76 10.48
N THR A 39 6.88 -45.72 9.73
CA THR A 39 6.72 -47.11 10.12
C THR A 39 7.84 -47.92 9.49
N TYR A 40 8.44 -48.80 10.31
CA TYR A 40 9.54 -49.66 9.93
C TYR A 40 9.21 -51.13 10.17
N ILE A 41 9.79 -51.98 9.34
CA ILE A 41 9.78 -53.44 9.51
C ILE A 41 11.18 -53.93 9.86
N CYS A 42 11.29 -54.75 10.87
CA CYS A 42 12.54 -55.41 11.23
C CYS A 42 12.85 -56.51 10.20
N VAL A 43 14.03 -56.43 9.56
CA VAL A 43 14.49 -57.40 8.55
C VAL A 43 15.65 -58.24 9.02
N ALA A 44 16.24 -57.90 10.16
CA ALA A 44 17.23 -58.72 10.88
C ALA A 44 17.10 -58.44 12.38
N ASN A 45 17.20 -59.51 13.21
CA ASN A 45 17.07 -59.36 14.65
C ASN A 45 17.93 -58.21 15.17
N SER A 46 17.34 -57.37 16.00
CA SER A 46 17.95 -56.10 16.40
C SER A 46 17.59 -55.74 17.85
N THR A 47 18.58 -55.26 18.58
CA THR A 47 18.40 -54.64 19.90
C THR A 47 19.34 -53.42 19.95
N GLY A 48 18.85 -52.28 20.39
CA GLY A 48 19.66 -51.08 20.56
C GLY A 48 20.00 -50.30 19.26
N ASN A 49 19.49 -50.74 18.10
CA ASN A 49 19.71 -50.04 16.83
C ASN A 49 18.43 -49.36 16.41
N ALA A 50 18.42 -48.05 16.47
CA ALA A 50 17.30 -47.24 16.02
C ALA A 50 16.97 -47.51 14.53
N PRO A 51 15.67 -47.54 14.14
CA PRO A 51 15.25 -47.85 12.79
C PRO A 51 15.85 -46.97 11.68
N SER A 52 16.14 -45.67 11.97
CA SER A 52 16.82 -44.78 11.06
C SER A 52 17.61 -43.70 11.79
N SER A 53 18.51 -43.06 11.06
CA SER A 53 19.25 -41.87 11.50
C SER A 53 19.47 -40.96 10.33
N GLY A 54 19.09 -39.68 10.46
CA GLY A 54 19.22 -38.66 9.40
C GLY A 54 18.47 -39.04 8.11
N GLY A 55 17.32 -39.74 8.24
CA GLY A 55 16.48 -40.15 7.10
C GLY A 55 16.95 -41.41 6.36
N SER A 56 18.02 -42.08 6.85
CA SER A 56 18.53 -43.33 6.27
C SER A 56 18.19 -44.48 7.20
N ALA A 57 17.58 -45.58 6.68
CA ALA A 57 17.24 -46.77 7.46
C ALA A 57 18.50 -47.51 7.91
N HIS A 58 18.49 -48.04 9.13
CA HIS A 58 19.53 -48.93 9.64
C HIS A 58 19.46 -50.28 8.95
N ALA A 59 20.56 -51.01 8.82
CA ALA A 59 20.65 -52.27 8.11
C ALA A 59 19.67 -53.38 8.61
N SER A 60 19.23 -53.31 9.87
CA SER A 60 18.25 -54.25 10.44
C SER A 60 16.80 -53.82 10.20
N TRP A 61 16.55 -52.70 9.53
CA TRP A 61 15.25 -52.10 9.35
C TRP A 61 15.02 -51.66 7.93
N ASN A 62 13.79 -51.83 7.45
CA ASN A 62 13.33 -51.19 6.23
C ASN A 62 12.14 -50.26 6.49
N TYR A 63 11.98 -49.21 5.71
CA TYR A 63 10.74 -48.46 5.72
C TYR A 63 9.59 -49.33 5.22
N LEU A 64 8.54 -49.46 5.98
CA LEU A 64 7.25 -49.98 5.52
C LEU A 64 6.38 -48.84 4.98
N ALA A 65 6.32 -47.73 5.72
CA ALA A 65 5.70 -46.49 5.29
C ALA A 65 6.59 -45.31 5.72
N LYS A 66 7.16 -44.61 4.74
CA LYS A 66 7.99 -43.46 5.02
C LYS A 66 7.11 -42.23 5.18
N GLY A 67 7.20 -41.56 6.34
CA GLY A 67 6.61 -40.27 6.56
C GLY A 67 7.27 -39.21 5.68
N VAL A 68 6.57 -38.16 5.47
CA VAL A 68 7.07 -36.95 4.79
C VAL A 68 6.94 -35.77 5.74
N ALA A 69 7.88 -34.85 5.67
CA ALA A 69 7.74 -33.57 6.36
C ALA A 69 6.50 -32.84 5.84
N ASP A 70 5.77 -32.18 6.75
CA ASP A 70 4.69 -31.32 6.33
C ASP A 70 5.30 -30.20 5.46
N PRO A 71 4.95 -30.10 4.17
CA PRO A 71 5.47 -29.06 3.31
C PRO A 71 4.93 -27.68 3.66
N ILE A 72 3.86 -27.62 4.46
CA ILE A 72 3.23 -26.35 4.85
C ILE A 72 3.90 -25.83 6.13
N PRO A 73 4.46 -24.63 6.12
CA PRO A 73 5.02 -24.01 7.32
C PRO A 73 3.97 -23.85 8.42
N THR A 74 4.42 -23.79 9.68
CA THR A 74 3.53 -23.59 10.82
C THR A 74 2.61 -22.38 10.62
N GLN A 75 1.31 -22.60 10.73
CA GLN A 75 0.28 -21.57 10.54
C GLN A 75 0.13 -20.63 11.76
N SER A 76 0.55 -21.10 12.94
CA SER A 76 0.48 -20.31 14.18
C SER A 76 1.28 -18.99 14.02
N GLY A 77 0.66 -17.86 14.37
CA GLY A 77 1.23 -16.52 14.23
C GLY A 77 1.22 -15.95 12.79
N ASN A 78 0.60 -16.66 11.83
CA ASN A 78 0.56 -16.28 10.42
C ASN A 78 -0.86 -15.90 9.92
N SER A 79 -1.75 -15.53 10.83
CA SER A 79 -3.09 -15.03 10.46
C SER A 79 -2.98 -13.81 9.54
N GLY A 80 -3.77 -13.78 8.46
CA GLY A 80 -3.78 -12.68 7.48
C GLY A 80 -2.63 -12.68 6.48
N LYS A 81 -1.70 -13.63 6.57
CA LYS A 81 -0.61 -13.80 5.60
C LYS A 81 -1.00 -14.79 4.49
N PHE A 82 -0.34 -14.71 3.37
CA PHE A 82 -0.48 -15.66 2.27
C PHE A 82 0.73 -16.60 2.18
N LEU A 83 0.48 -17.81 1.66
CA LEU A 83 1.53 -18.79 1.42
C LEU A 83 2.24 -18.45 0.10
N LYS A 84 3.57 -18.37 0.14
CA LYS A 84 4.42 -18.14 -1.04
C LYS A 84 5.53 -19.16 -1.14
N THR A 85 6.13 -19.30 -2.31
CA THR A 85 7.33 -20.09 -2.55
C THR A 85 8.44 -19.24 -3.16
N ASN A 86 9.68 -19.56 -2.84
CA ASN A 86 10.88 -19.04 -3.52
C ASN A 86 11.43 -20.03 -4.57
N GLY A 87 10.67 -21.08 -4.92
CA GLY A 87 11.08 -22.17 -5.79
C GLY A 87 11.69 -23.38 -5.05
N SER A 88 12.06 -23.24 -3.78
CA SER A 88 12.66 -24.31 -2.96
C SER A 88 11.91 -24.57 -1.66
N ALA A 89 11.31 -23.53 -1.06
CA ALA A 89 10.59 -23.63 0.21
C ALA A 89 9.30 -22.80 0.18
N LEU A 90 8.34 -23.22 1.00
CA LEU A 90 7.12 -22.47 1.29
C LEU A 90 7.34 -21.58 2.52
N SER A 91 6.75 -20.39 2.52
CA SER A 91 6.76 -19.47 3.66
C SER A 91 5.49 -18.62 3.67
N PHE A 92 5.13 -18.09 4.84
CA PHE A 92 4.06 -17.10 4.93
C PHE A 92 4.61 -15.69 4.83
N ASP A 93 3.93 -14.82 4.07
CA ASP A 93 4.31 -13.43 3.92
C ASP A 93 3.08 -12.52 3.93
N ASN A 94 3.30 -11.24 4.22
CA ASN A 94 2.25 -10.25 4.18
C ASN A 94 1.89 -9.92 2.72
N VAL A 95 0.61 -9.65 2.47
CA VAL A 95 0.20 -9.08 1.19
C VAL A 95 0.82 -7.69 1.07
N THR A 96 1.69 -7.52 0.10
CA THR A 96 2.27 -6.21 -0.21
C THR A 96 1.30 -5.43 -1.08
N GLN A 97 0.74 -4.36 -0.55
CA GLN A 97 -0.21 -3.51 -1.25
C GLN A 97 0.49 -2.23 -1.71
N ALA A 98 0.34 -1.90 -3.00
CA ALA A 98 0.86 -0.65 -3.54
C ALA A 98 0.10 0.57 -3.00
N ILE A 99 -1.20 0.43 -2.71
CA ILE A 99 -2.03 1.46 -2.09
C ILE A 99 -2.11 1.16 -0.59
N LYS A 100 -1.70 2.11 0.24
CA LYS A 100 -1.75 2.02 1.71
C LYS A 100 -3.02 2.64 2.28
N SER A 101 -3.42 3.80 1.75
CA SER A 101 -4.63 4.51 2.18
C SER A 101 -5.16 5.40 1.06
N VAL A 102 -6.46 5.73 1.13
CA VAL A 102 -7.12 6.67 0.22
C VAL A 102 -7.98 7.61 1.05
N HIS A 103 -7.75 8.91 0.88
CA HIS A 103 -8.47 9.97 1.58
C HIS A 103 -9.08 10.92 0.57
N SER A 104 -10.38 11.18 0.66
CA SER A 104 -11.08 12.05 -0.26
C SER A 104 -11.91 13.09 0.51
N LYS A 105 -11.95 14.30 -0.02
CA LYS A 105 -12.84 15.37 0.45
C LYS A 105 -13.51 16.08 -0.71
N SER A 106 -14.74 16.52 -0.46
CA SER A 106 -15.51 17.36 -1.36
C SER A 106 -16.05 18.57 -0.60
N ASP A 107 -16.12 19.71 -1.26
CA ASP A 107 -16.68 20.94 -0.69
C ASP A 107 -17.50 21.67 -1.75
N GLY A 108 -18.75 22.02 -1.37
CA GLY A 108 -19.68 22.83 -2.18
C GLY A 108 -19.84 24.25 -1.62
N THR A 109 -19.03 24.65 -0.61
CA THR A 109 -19.13 25.98 -0.02
C THR A 109 -18.80 27.05 -1.04
N ARG A 110 -19.74 27.99 -1.23
CA ARG A 110 -19.61 29.10 -2.16
C ARG A 110 -18.81 30.22 -1.49
N ALA A 111 -17.72 30.63 -2.13
CA ALA A 111 -16.87 31.69 -1.58
C ALA A 111 -16.26 32.57 -2.69
N SER A 112 -15.68 33.70 -2.29
CA SER A 112 -14.86 34.54 -3.15
C SER A 112 -13.48 34.71 -2.54
N ILE A 113 -12.45 34.69 -3.39
CA ILE A 113 -11.05 34.87 -3.02
C ILE A 113 -10.55 36.15 -3.70
N SER A 114 -10.18 37.12 -2.89
CA SER A 114 -9.57 38.39 -3.33
C SER A 114 -8.15 38.59 -2.77
N THR A 115 -7.62 37.59 -2.07
CA THR A 115 -6.27 37.65 -1.49
C THR A 115 -5.24 37.76 -2.62
N PHE A 116 -4.64 38.93 -2.72
CA PHE A 116 -3.53 39.16 -3.59
C PHE A 116 -2.22 38.72 -2.92
N VAL A 117 -1.38 38.02 -3.67
CA VAL A 117 -0.05 37.62 -3.24
C VAL A 117 0.95 38.12 -4.24
N SER A 118 1.82 39.03 -3.79
CA SER A 118 2.98 39.50 -4.59
C SER A 118 4.20 38.63 -4.27
N ASP A 119 4.99 38.35 -5.28
CA ASP A 119 6.37 37.87 -5.17
C ASP A 119 6.66 36.83 -4.09
N ASN A 120 6.27 35.58 -4.33
CA ASN A 120 6.63 34.41 -3.50
C ASN A 120 6.13 34.40 -2.03
N SER A 121 5.26 35.36 -1.64
CA SER A 121 4.66 35.41 -0.30
C SER A 121 3.46 34.45 -0.13
N TYR A 122 3.59 33.22 -0.58
CA TYR A 122 2.49 32.24 -0.67
C TYR A 122 1.85 31.86 0.67
N THR A 123 2.55 32.12 1.78
CA THR A 123 1.99 31.89 3.13
C THR A 123 0.77 32.77 3.41
N SER A 124 0.60 33.89 2.69
CA SER A 124 -0.55 34.78 2.77
C SER A 124 -1.75 34.32 1.93
N ALA A 125 -1.59 33.29 1.07
CA ALA A 125 -2.68 32.78 0.26
C ALA A 125 -3.79 32.19 1.15
N THR A 126 -5.05 32.34 0.72
CA THR A 126 -6.22 31.86 1.46
C THR A 126 -6.23 30.35 1.52
N ASP A 127 -6.30 29.77 2.71
CA ASP A 127 -6.44 28.34 2.94
C ASP A 127 -7.89 27.89 2.70
N TRP A 128 -8.08 26.89 1.87
CA TRP A 128 -9.38 26.25 1.69
C TRP A 128 -9.55 25.11 2.74
N THR A 129 -9.85 25.51 3.95
CA THR A 129 -9.83 24.64 5.15
C THR A 129 -10.75 23.43 5.04
N ASN A 130 -11.91 23.57 4.38
CA ASN A 130 -12.87 22.47 4.20
C ASN A 130 -12.27 21.28 3.43
N LEU A 131 -11.28 21.55 2.57
CA LEU A 131 -10.59 20.53 1.79
C LEU A 131 -9.26 20.07 2.42
N THR A 132 -8.89 20.55 3.60
CA THR A 132 -7.67 20.06 4.30
C THR A 132 -7.79 18.57 4.62
N ILE A 133 -6.82 17.76 4.18
CA ILE A 133 -6.70 16.32 4.47
C ILE A 133 -5.47 16.09 5.32
N THR A 134 -5.63 15.39 6.45
CA THR A 134 -4.50 14.99 7.31
C THR A 134 -4.30 13.48 7.23
N ILE A 135 -3.06 13.04 6.96
CA ILE A 135 -2.68 11.65 6.81
C ILE A 135 -1.43 11.38 7.66
N THR A 136 -1.43 10.29 8.41
CA THR A 136 -0.21 9.76 9.04
C THR A 136 0.39 8.72 8.09
N PRO A 137 1.57 8.97 7.50
CA PRO A 137 2.19 8.05 6.56
C PRO A 137 2.49 6.68 7.18
N ALA A 138 2.24 5.62 6.44
CA ALA A 138 2.61 4.26 6.83
C ALA A 138 4.14 4.05 6.86
N SER A 139 4.89 4.83 6.09
CA SER A 139 6.35 4.79 5.99
C SER A 139 6.93 6.15 5.63
N ALA A 140 8.18 6.40 6.01
CA ALA A 140 8.92 7.58 5.53
C ALA A 140 9.12 7.57 4.00
N SER A 141 9.11 6.40 3.37
CA SER A 141 9.19 6.28 1.91
C SER A 141 7.83 6.39 1.20
N SER A 142 6.72 6.57 1.93
CA SER A 142 5.39 6.72 1.33
C SER A 142 5.34 7.86 0.33
N LYS A 143 4.67 7.62 -0.80
CA LYS A 143 4.40 8.61 -1.84
C LYS A 143 2.91 8.92 -1.85
N PHE A 144 2.56 10.14 -2.17
CA PHE A 144 1.17 10.58 -2.18
C PHE A 144 0.78 11.06 -3.57
N HIS A 145 -0.12 10.33 -4.20
CA HIS A 145 -0.74 10.71 -5.47
C HIS A 145 -1.97 11.57 -5.17
N ILE A 146 -1.93 12.80 -5.61
CA ILE A 146 -2.97 13.82 -5.40
C ILE A 146 -3.70 14.00 -6.71
N THR A 147 -5.00 13.74 -6.71
CA THR A 147 -5.90 13.94 -7.85
C THR A 147 -7.11 14.74 -7.41
N GLY A 148 -7.75 15.45 -8.34
CA GLY A 148 -8.97 16.17 -8.00
C GLY A 148 -9.44 17.12 -9.08
N THR A 149 -10.58 17.76 -8.82
CA THR A 149 -11.16 18.78 -9.67
C THR A 149 -11.65 19.94 -8.80
N LEU A 150 -11.11 21.13 -9.06
CA LEU A 150 -11.51 22.35 -8.37
C LEU A 150 -12.37 23.20 -9.29
N GLN A 151 -13.53 23.62 -8.79
CA GLN A 151 -14.49 24.42 -9.53
C GLN A 151 -14.27 25.91 -9.22
N LEU A 152 -13.68 26.60 -10.17
CA LEU A 152 -13.28 27.99 -10.04
C LEU A 152 -13.88 28.84 -11.15
N THR A 153 -14.35 30.03 -10.81
CA THR A 153 -14.83 31.05 -11.76
C THR A 153 -14.16 32.36 -11.47
N ARG A 154 -13.84 33.14 -12.48
CA ARG A 154 -13.19 34.44 -12.33
C ARG A 154 -14.09 35.62 -12.74
N ALA A 155 -13.80 36.77 -12.18
CA ALA A 155 -14.50 38.01 -12.51
C ALA A 155 -13.89 38.75 -13.72
N SER A 156 -12.68 38.40 -14.19
CA SER A 156 -12.00 39.13 -15.26
C SER A 156 -10.84 38.35 -15.88
N SER A 157 -10.07 38.98 -16.75
CA SER A 157 -8.88 38.42 -17.43
C SER A 157 -7.67 38.17 -16.52
N TYR A 158 -7.72 38.53 -15.24
CA TYR A 158 -6.62 38.29 -14.30
C TYR A 158 -6.57 36.82 -13.81
N GLU A 159 -5.37 36.39 -13.45
CA GLU A 159 -5.10 35.02 -13.10
C GLU A 159 -5.46 34.67 -11.65
N GLY A 160 -5.97 33.47 -11.41
CA GLY A 160 -6.01 32.84 -10.11
C GLY A 160 -4.90 31.78 -9.99
N HIS A 161 -4.35 31.66 -8.81
CA HIS A 161 -3.30 30.72 -8.50
C HIS A 161 -3.81 29.68 -7.51
N ILE A 162 -3.60 28.42 -7.86
CA ILE A 162 -3.83 27.27 -6.99
C ILE A 162 -2.48 26.81 -6.49
N LEU A 163 -2.32 26.75 -5.17
CA LEU A 163 -1.13 26.29 -4.50
C LEU A 163 -1.49 25.05 -3.70
N ILE A 164 -0.84 23.95 -3.98
CA ILE A 164 -0.90 22.77 -3.14
C ILE A 164 0.27 22.82 -2.17
N SER A 165 0.00 22.60 -0.89
CA SER A 165 1.02 22.53 0.13
C SER A 165 0.81 21.36 1.05
N TYR A 166 1.86 21.00 1.77
CA TYR A 166 1.79 20.06 2.86
C TYR A 166 2.63 20.52 4.05
N THR A 167 2.18 20.18 5.27
CA THR A 167 2.88 20.52 6.52
C THR A 167 2.95 19.28 7.39
N PRO A 168 4.14 18.69 7.62
CA PRO A 168 4.31 17.70 8.67
C PRO A 168 4.07 18.30 10.06
N THR A 169 3.52 17.53 10.97
CA THR A 169 3.38 17.97 12.37
C THR A 169 4.74 18.33 12.96
N GLY A 170 4.85 19.57 13.48
CA GLY A 170 6.10 20.13 14.00
C GLY A 170 7.09 20.60 12.95
N GLY A 171 6.75 20.48 11.64
CA GLY A 171 7.58 20.92 10.52
C GLY A 171 7.10 22.24 9.89
N THR A 172 7.79 22.67 8.86
CA THR A 172 7.44 23.83 8.03
C THR A 172 6.55 23.42 6.87
N GLU A 173 5.70 24.34 6.44
CA GLU A 173 4.87 24.17 5.24
C GLU A 173 5.72 24.18 3.98
N THR A 174 5.52 23.17 3.12
CA THR A 174 6.16 23.05 1.82
C THR A 174 5.12 23.26 0.73
N PHE A 175 5.37 24.22 -0.17
CA PHE A 175 4.54 24.47 -1.33
C PHE A 175 5.04 23.70 -2.55
N LEU A 176 4.12 23.05 -3.25
CA LEU A 176 4.41 22.33 -4.48
C LEU A 176 4.34 23.31 -5.66
N LEU A 177 5.44 23.95 -5.94
CA LEU A 177 5.52 25.01 -6.93
C LEU A 177 6.14 24.50 -8.22
N SER A 178 5.67 25.02 -9.38
CA SER A 178 6.34 24.76 -10.67
C SER A 178 7.77 25.33 -10.65
N GLY A 179 8.73 24.55 -11.14
CA GLY A 179 10.11 25.03 -11.29
C GLY A 179 10.20 26.19 -12.28
N GLY A 180 11.12 27.11 -12.01
CA GLY A 180 11.40 28.25 -12.86
C GLY A 180 11.84 29.49 -12.08
N SER A 181 12.41 30.46 -12.77
CA SER A 181 12.87 31.75 -12.21
C SER A 181 11.77 32.82 -12.13
N SER A 182 10.53 32.47 -12.46
CA SER A 182 9.41 33.40 -12.36
C SER A 182 9.03 33.65 -10.90
N PRO A 183 8.80 34.90 -10.47
CA PRO A 183 8.28 35.21 -9.15
C PRO A 183 6.89 34.61 -8.89
N PHE A 184 6.17 34.18 -9.93
CA PHE A 184 4.83 33.62 -9.85
C PHE A 184 4.86 32.07 -9.99
N ARG A 185 5.52 31.39 -9.06
CA ARG A 185 5.45 29.94 -9.00
C ARG A 185 4.11 29.50 -8.42
N ARG A 186 3.53 28.47 -8.99
CA ARG A 186 2.21 27.96 -8.60
C ARG A 186 2.12 26.47 -8.91
N THR A 187 1.31 25.75 -8.20
CA THR A 187 1.02 24.35 -8.55
C THR A 187 0.21 24.30 -9.83
N HIS A 188 -0.85 25.12 -9.90
CA HIS A 188 -1.70 25.25 -11.08
C HIS A 188 -2.09 26.70 -11.33
N ARG A 189 -2.21 27.02 -12.61
CA ARG A 189 -2.74 28.29 -13.10
C ARG A 189 -4.14 28.04 -13.66
N ALA A 190 -5.13 28.58 -13.04
CA ALA A 190 -6.44 28.64 -13.64
C ALA A 190 -6.45 29.85 -14.59
N ASN A 191 -6.43 29.59 -15.87
CA ASN A 191 -6.51 30.63 -16.90
C ASN A 191 -7.71 30.34 -17.80
N GLN A 192 -8.67 31.21 -17.78
CA GLN A 192 -9.83 31.13 -18.66
C GLN A 192 -9.76 32.27 -19.67
N SER A 193 -9.81 31.93 -20.96
CA SER A 193 -10.03 32.91 -22.02
C SER A 193 -11.53 33.24 -22.03
N THR A 194 -11.87 34.52 -22.00
CA THR A 194 -13.27 34.93 -21.91
C THR A 194 -13.68 35.75 -23.14
N ALA A 195 -14.75 35.29 -23.74
CA ALA A 195 -15.62 36.19 -24.47
C ALA A 195 -16.90 36.57 -23.67
N ASN A 196 -17.31 35.77 -22.66
CA ASN A 196 -18.52 35.98 -21.84
C ASN A 196 -18.28 35.47 -20.41
N GLY A 197 -17.42 36.19 -19.64
CA GLY A 197 -16.82 35.70 -18.40
C GLY A 197 -17.70 35.48 -17.15
N ASP A 198 -18.98 35.79 -17.18
CA ASP A 198 -19.74 36.00 -15.97
C ASP A 198 -20.44 34.71 -15.45
N THR A 199 -20.57 33.67 -16.26
CA THR A 199 -21.41 32.53 -15.94
C THR A 199 -20.70 31.18 -16.01
N MET A 200 -19.53 31.08 -16.64
CA MET A 200 -18.88 29.78 -16.85
C MET A 200 -17.90 29.41 -15.72
N GLN A 201 -18.14 28.28 -15.12
CA GLN A 201 -17.19 27.63 -14.20
C GLN A 201 -16.20 26.78 -15.00
N THR A 202 -14.93 26.88 -14.64
CA THR A 202 -13.89 26.07 -15.27
C THR A 202 -13.34 25.07 -14.29
N PRO A 203 -13.53 23.76 -14.52
CA PRO A 203 -12.89 22.75 -13.73
C PRO A 203 -11.38 22.81 -13.94
N THR A 204 -10.64 22.84 -12.84
CA THR A 204 -9.18 22.73 -12.85
C THR A 204 -8.81 21.38 -12.26
N SER A 205 -8.22 20.52 -13.08
CA SER A 205 -7.78 19.20 -12.65
C SER A 205 -6.45 19.26 -11.91
N LEU A 206 -6.33 18.47 -10.87
CA LEU A 206 -5.09 18.23 -10.13
C LEU A 206 -4.63 16.80 -10.43
N ASP A 207 -3.33 16.63 -10.70
CA ASP A 207 -2.68 15.33 -10.86
C ASP A 207 -1.19 15.50 -10.57
N LEU A 208 -0.76 15.10 -9.37
CA LEU A 208 0.64 15.24 -8.95
C LEU A 208 1.01 14.18 -7.90
N VAL A 209 2.30 13.87 -7.80
CA VAL A 209 2.83 12.97 -6.78
C VAL A 209 3.87 13.70 -5.94
N VAL A 210 3.80 13.53 -4.61
CA VAL A 210 4.73 14.12 -3.66
C VAL A 210 5.37 13.08 -2.76
N GLU A 211 6.57 13.37 -2.28
CA GLU A 211 7.39 12.50 -1.44
C GLU A 211 7.85 13.30 -0.20
N PRO A 212 7.05 13.37 0.87
CA PRO A 212 7.38 14.20 2.04
C PRO A 212 8.52 13.65 2.91
N ASN A 213 8.89 12.38 2.74
CA ASN A 213 9.99 11.70 3.45
C ASN A 213 9.86 11.77 4.99
N THR A 214 8.68 11.54 5.53
CA THR A 214 8.40 11.59 6.97
C THR A 214 7.37 10.56 7.39
N THR A 215 7.37 10.18 8.66
CA THR A 215 6.31 9.40 9.31
C THR A 215 5.40 10.26 10.20
N ALA A 216 5.73 11.55 10.38
CA ALA A 216 4.86 12.48 11.10
C ALA A 216 3.55 12.71 10.33
N ALA A 217 2.45 12.94 11.03
CA ALA A 217 1.18 13.28 10.40
C ALA A 217 1.33 14.54 9.53
N ILE A 218 0.79 14.50 8.32
CA ILE A 218 0.92 15.54 7.30
C ILE A 218 -0.45 16.14 7.03
N ALA A 219 -0.56 17.46 7.14
CA ALA A 219 -1.72 18.20 6.68
C ALA A 219 -1.49 18.68 5.24
N PHE A 220 -2.24 18.17 4.30
CA PHE A 220 -2.29 18.62 2.90
C PHE A 220 -3.34 19.71 2.75
N ARG A 221 -2.99 20.78 2.05
CA ARG A 221 -3.86 21.95 1.88
C ARG A 221 -3.92 22.41 0.45
N ILE A 222 -5.06 23.02 0.11
CA ILE A 222 -5.25 23.82 -1.10
C ILE A 222 -5.29 25.28 -0.67
N ARG A 223 -4.41 26.09 -1.22
CA ARG A 223 -4.38 27.52 -0.99
C ARG A 223 -4.65 28.27 -2.29
N LEU A 224 -5.34 29.37 -2.20
CA LEU A 224 -5.82 30.14 -3.32
C LEU A 224 -5.43 31.62 -3.18
N CYS A 225 -5.00 32.21 -4.28
CA CYS A 225 -4.76 33.65 -4.35
C CYS A 225 -4.99 34.15 -5.76
N VAL A 226 -5.02 35.47 -5.91
CA VAL A 226 -5.24 36.18 -7.18
C VAL A 226 -4.06 37.03 -7.53
N SER A 227 -3.86 37.29 -8.83
CA SER A 227 -2.82 38.22 -9.32
C SER A 227 -3.22 39.68 -9.23
N ASN A 228 -4.48 39.99 -8.86
CA ASN A 228 -4.98 41.33 -8.65
C ASN A 228 -6.18 41.30 -7.68
N SER A 229 -6.08 42.01 -6.56
CA SER A 229 -7.11 42.04 -5.52
C SER A 229 -8.45 42.63 -5.94
N GLY A 230 -8.44 43.49 -6.94
CA GLY A 230 -9.68 44.08 -7.51
C GLY A 230 -10.51 43.10 -8.35
N TYR A 231 -9.98 41.91 -8.60
CA TYR A 231 -10.63 40.89 -9.47
C TYR A 231 -10.67 39.52 -8.80
N PRO A 232 -11.67 39.30 -7.94
CA PRO A 232 -11.77 38.07 -7.18
C PRO A 232 -12.01 36.84 -8.05
N TRP A 233 -11.61 35.68 -7.52
CA TRP A 233 -11.98 34.38 -7.98
C TRP A 233 -13.10 33.81 -7.11
N TYR A 234 -13.97 33.02 -7.69
CA TYR A 234 -15.11 32.43 -6.99
C TYR A 234 -14.98 30.91 -6.93
N LEU A 235 -15.28 30.36 -5.76
CA LEU A 235 -15.27 28.94 -5.51
C LEU A 235 -16.67 28.37 -5.59
N ASN A 236 -16.84 27.23 -6.26
CA ASN A 236 -18.07 26.46 -6.32
C ASN A 236 -19.31 27.28 -6.74
N ARG A 237 -19.12 28.38 -7.43
CA ARG A 237 -20.17 29.25 -7.94
C ARG A 237 -19.73 30.07 -9.13
N ASN A 238 -20.69 30.60 -9.87
CA ASN A 238 -20.45 31.62 -10.88
C ASN A 238 -20.21 33.03 -10.26
N GLN A 239 -19.86 33.99 -11.09
CA GLN A 239 -19.64 35.39 -10.66
C GLN A 239 -20.91 36.02 -10.13
N VAL A 240 -22.05 35.84 -10.80
CA VAL A 240 -23.34 36.42 -10.43
C VAL A 240 -23.99 35.79 -9.20
N ASN A 241 -23.34 34.78 -8.62
CA ASN A 241 -23.81 34.09 -7.43
C ASN A 241 -25.20 33.45 -7.60
N SER A 242 -25.58 33.09 -8.83
CA SER A 242 -26.83 32.44 -9.12
C SER A 242 -26.85 30.98 -8.69
N THR A 243 -27.95 30.51 -8.16
CA THR A 243 -28.24 29.08 -7.91
C THR A 243 -28.97 28.44 -9.07
N ASN A 244 -29.29 29.21 -10.12
CA ASN A 244 -29.96 28.72 -11.31
C ASN A 244 -29.00 27.79 -12.10
N VAL A 245 -29.46 26.61 -12.43
CA VAL A 245 -28.69 25.64 -13.23
C VAL A 245 -28.32 26.16 -14.62
N ASN A 246 -29.11 27.08 -15.19
CA ASN A 246 -28.83 27.70 -16.47
C ASN A 246 -27.67 28.71 -16.40
N ASP A 247 -27.35 29.21 -15.22
CA ASP A 247 -26.27 30.17 -14.98
C ASP A 247 -25.01 29.49 -14.40
N GLY A 248 -24.89 28.15 -14.52
CA GLY A 248 -23.78 27.38 -13.99
C GLY A 248 -23.82 27.13 -12.48
N GLY A 249 -25.00 26.98 -11.92
CA GLY A 249 -25.38 26.62 -10.54
C GLY A 249 -24.32 26.17 -9.52
N ASP A 250 -24.76 25.52 -8.49
CA ASP A 250 -23.87 24.99 -7.45
C ASP A 250 -23.11 23.75 -7.95
N VAL A 251 -21.80 23.73 -7.75
CA VAL A 251 -20.91 22.62 -8.11
C VAL A 251 -20.01 22.26 -6.94
N LEU A 252 -19.44 21.07 -7.00
CA LEU A 252 -18.55 20.55 -5.98
C LEU A 252 -17.11 20.56 -6.48
N SER A 253 -16.21 21.09 -5.66
CA SER A 253 -14.79 20.81 -5.75
C SER A 253 -14.49 19.55 -4.94
N ASN A 254 -13.58 18.74 -5.44
CA ASN A 254 -13.15 17.52 -4.75
C ASN A 254 -11.66 17.28 -4.99
N TRP A 255 -11.03 16.57 -4.06
CA TRP A 255 -9.73 16.00 -4.26
C TRP A 255 -9.55 14.71 -3.46
N THR A 256 -8.64 13.89 -3.93
CA THR A 256 -8.29 12.61 -3.34
C THR A 256 -6.79 12.51 -3.21
N ILE A 257 -6.33 12.02 -2.07
CA ILE A 257 -4.93 11.73 -1.82
C ILE A 257 -4.83 10.23 -1.57
N THR A 258 -4.08 9.56 -2.44
CA THR A 258 -3.79 8.12 -2.35
C THR A 258 -2.37 7.94 -1.85
N GLU A 259 -2.21 7.32 -0.69
CA GLU A 259 -0.91 6.92 -0.18
C GLU A 259 -0.45 5.64 -0.88
N LEU A 260 0.74 5.69 -1.44
CA LEU A 260 1.38 4.60 -2.17
C LEU A 260 2.59 4.08 -1.40
N ASP A 261 2.83 2.77 -1.49
CA ASP A 261 4.07 2.17 -0.99
C ASP A 261 5.25 2.62 -1.86
N GLY A 262 6.13 3.44 -1.28
CA GLY A 262 7.28 3.99 -2.01
C GLY A 262 8.30 2.94 -2.44
N SER A 263 8.30 1.74 -1.85
CA SER A 263 9.15 0.64 -2.28
C SER A 263 8.65 -0.07 -3.53
N LEU A 264 7.34 0.05 -3.83
CA LEU A 264 6.68 -0.61 -4.96
C LEU A 264 6.40 0.34 -6.13
N VAL A 265 6.38 1.65 -5.87
CA VAL A 265 5.99 2.66 -6.86
C VAL A 265 7.19 3.53 -7.21
N THR A 266 7.61 3.47 -8.46
CA THR A 266 8.63 4.38 -9.00
C THR A 266 7.94 5.57 -9.65
N VAL A 267 8.32 6.79 -9.24
CA VAL A 267 7.87 8.02 -9.88
C VAL A 267 9.00 8.55 -10.75
N SER A 268 8.82 8.48 -12.07
CA SER A 268 9.77 9.06 -13.02
C SER A 268 9.28 10.47 -13.39
N ARG A 269 10.14 11.47 -13.18
CA ARG A 269 9.88 12.85 -13.58
C ARG A 269 10.83 13.23 -14.69
N THR A 270 10.27 13.58 -15.85
CA THR A 270 11.04 14.00 -17.04
C THR A 270 11.13 15.52 -17.17
N ALA A 271 10.50 16.27 -16.29
CA ALA A 271 10.49 17.73 -16.37
C ALA A 271 11.70 18.34 -15.63
N SER A 272 12.33 19.34 -16.23
CA SER A 272 13.43 20.13 -15.67
C SER A 272 13.01 21.08 -14.53
N GLY A 273 11.94 20.78 -13.82
CA GLY A 273 11.42 21.54 -12.68
C GLY A 273 11.72 20.86 -11.37
N THR A 274 12.48 21.52 -10.51
CA THR A 274 12.66 21.09 -9.12
C THR A 274 11.47 21.59 -8.31
N TYR A 275 10.67 20.68 -7.74
CA TYR A 275 9.76 21.05 -6.67
C TYR A 275 10.61 21.26 -5.40
N THR A 276 10.74 22.49 -4.97
CA THR A 276 11.42 22.84 -3.71
C THR A 276 10.42 23.44 -2.75
#